data_5b818779c708abc83972ca9c78050986
#
_entry.id   5b818779c708abc83972ca9c78050986
#
_cell.length_a   1.000
_cell.length_b   1.000
_cell.length_c   1.000
_cell.angle_alpha   90.00
_cell.angle_beta   90.00
_cell.angle_gamma   90.00
#
_symmetry.space_group_name_H-M   'P 1'
#
loop_
_entity.id
_entity.type
_entity.pdbx_description
1 polymer ?
#
loop_
_entity_poly.entity_id
_entity_poly.type
_entity_poly.pdbx_seq_one_letter_code
_entity_poly.pdbx_strand_id
1 'polypeptide(L)'
;LKDGSTPMDYFVPQGLATNEKGEDFREAAGSAYDSWTYDVEAAKELWKTGLGELGKDSLSFTLMCEDTDSAQAVAQFLQSEWQNNLPGLTIELQVLPKKARLEYMQKGEYDIGLTRWGPDYADPMTDLDMWITGSSTNYSQFSDADYDATIQSAKKGDLALDQDARWEALVGCEKTLADQCVLFPIYGQSVAVMTNPDVSGIQYYSVGLPYLFINVDKK
;
A
#
# COMPACT_ATOMS: atom_id res chain seq x y z
N LEU A 1 -8.52 14.46 -3.29
CA LEU A 1 -8.45 14.25 -4.76
C LEU A 1 -9.79 14.55 -5.44
N LYS A 2 -10.93 14.15 -4.86
CA LYS A 2 -12.29 14.30 -5.45
C LYS A 2 -12.46 13.58 -6.79
N ASP A 3 -11.78 12.46 -6.98
CA ASP A 3 -11.79 11.63 -8.19
C ASP A 3 -12.44 10.25 -7.97
N GLY A 4 -13.08 10.04 -6.81
CA GLY A 4 -13.66 8.77 -6.38
C GLY A 4 -12.69 7.87 -5.60
N SER A 5 -11.44 8.28 -5.42
CA SER A 5 -10.48 7.56 -4.56
C SER A 5 -10.97 7.54 -3.12
N THR A 6 -10.75 6.42 -2.43
CA THR A 6 -11.20 6.17 -1.06
C THR A 6 -10.02 6.05 -0.09
N PRO A 7 -10.08 6.61 1.11
CA PRO A 7 -9.08 6.33 2.13
C PRO A 7 -8.96 4.83 2.39
N MET A 8 -7.75 4.36 2.67
CA MET A 8 -7.49 2.96 3.02
C MET A 8 -6.73 2.88 4.34
N ASP A 9 -7.15 1.93 5.17
CA ASP A 9 -6.53 1.52 6.43
C ASP A 9 -6.10 0.04 6.38
N TYR A 10 -5.82 -0.45 5.16
CA TYR A 10 -5.36 -1.80 4.85
C TYR A 10 -4.51 -1.77 3.58
N PHE A 11 -3.66 -2.76 3.38
CA PHE A 11 -2.78 -2.84 2.21
C PHE A 11 -3.34 -3.73 1.10
N VAL A 12 -3.74 -4.96 1.42
CA VAL A 12 -4.37 -5.87 0.44
C VAL A 12 -5.79 -5.37 0.12
N PRO A 13 -6.10 -4.99 -1.12
CA PRO A 13 -7.35 -4.33 -1.44
C PRO A 13 -8.58 -5.26 -1.34
N GLN A 14 -9.70 -4.69 -0.95
CA GLN A 14 -11.00 -5.37 -0.98
C GLN A 14 -11.39 -5.74 -2.42
N GLY A 15 -12.02 -6.89 -2.59
CA GLY A 15 -12.43 -7.42 -3.89
C GLY A 15 -11.28 -8.04 -4.69
N LEU A 16 -10.07 -8.18 -4.10
CA LEU A 16 -8.94 -8.80 -4.77
C LEU A 16 -9.10 -10.32 -4.88
N ALA A 17 -9.46 -10.97 -3.80
CA ALA A 17 -9.55 -12.43 -3.73
C ALA A 17 -10.67 -12.90 -2.82
N THR A 18 -11.32 -14.00 -3.20
CA THR A 18 -12.33 -14.68 -2.39
C THR A 18 -11.92 -16.14 -2.16
N ASN A 19 -12.25 -16.67 -0.98
CA ASN A 19 -12.07 -18.10 -0.70
C ASN A 19 -13.19 -18.96 -1.31
N GLU A 20 -13.10 -20.28 -1.13
CA GLU A 20 -14.11 -21.22 -1.65
C GLU A 20 -15.51 -21.02 -1.03
N LYS A 21 -15.61 -20.34 0.11
CA LYS A 21 -16.87 -19.99 0.80
C LYS A 21 -17.47 -18.67 0.26
N GLY A 22 -16.75 -17.97 -0.66
CA GLY A 22 -17.15 -16.68 -1.21
C GLY A 22 -16.83 -15.49 -0.30
N GLU A 23 -16.06 -15.68 0.78
CA GLU A 23 -15.64 -14.64 1.69
C GLU A 23 -14.43 -13.89 1.09
N ASP A 24 -14.47 -12.55 1.12
CA ASP A 24 -13.35 -11.72 0.67
C ASP A 24 -12.20 -11.74 1.67
N PHE A 25 -10.95 -11.67 1.17
CA PHE A 25 -9.78 -11.63 2.05
C PHE A 25 -9.85 -10.49 3.05
N ARG A 26 -10.38 -9.35 2.65
CA ARG A 26 -10.52 -8.20 3.55
C ARG A 26 -11.54 -8.42 4.66
N GLU A 27 -12.60 -9.18 4.40
CA GLU A 27 -13.58 -9.57 5.43
C GLU A 27 -12.92 -10.48 6.48
N ALA A 28 -12.10 -11.43 6.04
CA ALA A 28 -11.36 -12.33 6.94
C ALA A 28 -10.27 -11.58 7.74
N ALA A 29 -9.56 -10.64 7.12
CA ALA A 29 -8.44 -9.93 7.72
C ALA A 29 -8.86 -8.72 8.60
N GLY A 30 -10.07 -8.18 8.37
CA GLY A 30 -10.46 -6.87 8.89
C GLY A 30 -9.88 -5.71 8.08
N SER A 31 -10.19 -4.47 8.46
CA SER A 31 -9.87 -3.29 7.68
C SER A 31 -8.80 -2.39 8.31
N ALA A 32 -8.59 -2.46 9.62
CA ALA A 32 -7.68 -1.56 10.32
C ALA A 32 -6.76 -2.31 11.28
N TYR A 33 -5.52 -1.85 11.35
CA TYR A 33 -4.55 -2.21 12.39
C TYR A 33 -4.21 -0.97 13.21
N ASP A 34 -3.86 -1.12 14.48
CA ASP A 34 -3.56 0.00 15.39
C ASP A 34 -2.55 0.97 14.78
N SER A 35 -1.50 0.45 14.14
CA SER A 35 -0.45 1.24 13.48
C SER A 35 -0.94 2.05 12.27
N TRP A 36 -2.09 1.70 11.69
CA TRP A 36 -2.66 2.36 10.50
C TRP A 36 -3.94 3.15 10.80
N THR A 37 -4.43 3.06 12.03
CA THR A 37 -5.61 3.81 12.46
C THR A 37 -5.28 5.30 12.61
N TYR A 38 -6.15 6.16 12.07
CA TYR A 38 -6.00 7.60 12.20
C TYR A 38 -6.30 8.06 13.64
N ASP A 39 -5.24 8.44 14.37
CA ASP A 39 -5.32 8.98 15.72
C ASP A 39 -4.24 10.05 15.90
N VAL A 40 -4.67 11.33 15.83
CA VAL A 40 -3.76 12.47 15.92
C VAL A 40 -3.14 12.60 17.30
N GLU A 41 -3.87 12.32 18.37
CA GLU A 41 -3.37 12.46 19.73
C GLU A 41 -2.35 11.37 20.06
N ALA A 42 -2.63 10.12 19.65
CA ALA A 42 -1.67 9.04 19.75
C ALA A 42 -0.39 9.34 18.93
N ALA A 43 -0.54 9.87 17.72
CA ALA A 43 0.59 10.26 16.87
C ALA A 43 1.46 11.34 17.52
N LYS A 44 0.88 12.35 18.16
CA LYS A 44 1.61 13.39 18.89
C LYS A 44 2.41 12.84 20.06
N GLU A 45 1.82 11.94 20.84
CA GLU A 45 2.51 11.32 21.98
C GLU A 45 3.66 10.40 21.52
N LEU A 46 3.45 9.60 20.47
CA LEU A 46 4.50 8.77 19.88
C LEU A 46 5.64 9.63 19.30
N TRP A 47 5.30 10.71 18.60
CA TRP A 47 6.27 11.65 18.05
C TRP A 47 7.14 12.29 19.14
N LYS A 48 6.50 12.77 20.21
CA LYS A 48 7.18 13.34 21.36
C LYS A 48 8.10 12.34 22.06
N THR A 49 7.62 11.10 22.20
CA THR A 49 8.41 10.01 22.78
C THR A 49 9.64 9.72 21.94
N GLY A 50 9.47 9.54 20.62
CA GLY A 50 10.56 9.28 19.69
C GLY A 50 11.60 10.41 19.65
N LEU A 51 11.18 11.67 19.67
CA LEU A 51 12.11 12.81 19.79
C LEU A 51 12.89 12.74 21.10
N GLY A 52 12.22 12.42 22.21
CA GLY A 52 12.88 12.27 23.51
C GLY A 52 13.90 11.12 23.55
N GLU A 53 13.60 9.98 22.97
CA GLU A 53 14.52 8.84 22.85
C GLU A 53 15.75 9.17 22.01
N LEU A 54 15.58 10.00 20.97
CA LEU A 54 16.68 10.47 20.13
C LEU A 54 17.46 11.65 20.74
N GLY A 55 16.97 12.24 21.84
CA GLY A 55 17.55 13.46 22.41
C GLY A 55 17.49 14.66 21.47
N LYS A 56 16.42 14.78 20.68
CA LYS A 56 16.22 15.83 19.67
C LYS A 56 14.93 16.62 19.94
N ASP A 57 14.93 17.89 19.56
CA ASP A 57 13.75 18.75 19.62
C ASP A 57 13.02 18.87 18.27
N SER A 58 13.69 18.44 17.18
CA SER A 58 13.16 18.50 15.82
C SER A 58 13.82 17.49 14.90
N LEU A 59 13.10 17.11 13.85
CA LEU A 59 13.59 16.29 12.74
C LEU A 59 13.12 16.86 11.41
N SER A 60 13.93 16.64 10.37
CA SER A 60 13.58 16.97 8.99
C SER A 60 13.70 15.72 8.14
N PHE A 61 12.69 15.50 7.28
CA PHE A 61 12.65 14.42 6.31
C PHE A 61 12.28 14.94 4.93
N THR A 62 12.72 14.23 3.91
CA THR A 62 12.29 14.43 2.53
C THR A 62 11.16 13.46 2.21
N LEU A 63 10.03 13.99 1.73
CA LEU A 63 8.94 13.19 1.15
C LEU A 63 9.07 13.20 -0.38
N MET A 64 9.47 12.08 -0.92
CA MET A 64 9.65 11.87 -2.35
C MET A 64 8.35 11.40 -3.00
N CYS A 65 7.92 12.06 -4.08
CA CYS A 65 6.74 11.69 -4.84
C CYS A 65 6.96 11.77 -6.35
N GLU A 66 6.03 11.21 -7.11
CA GLU A 66 5.99 11.30 -8.58
C GLU A 66 5.53 12.70 -9.03
N ASP A 67 5.96 13.12 -10.21
CA ASP A 67 5.64 14.43 -10.82
C ASP A 67 4.22 14.52 -11.43
N THR A 68 3.29 13.69 -10.96
CA THR A 68 1.88 13.75 -11.34
C THR A 68 1.10 14.68 -10.40
N ASP A 69 0.07 15.34 -10.91
CA ASP A 69 -0.77 16.27 -10.14
C ASP A 69 -1.37 15.59 -8.89
N SER A 70 -1.84 14.34 -9.02
CA SER A 70 -2.41 13.58 -7.92
C SER A 70 -1.38 13.24 -6.83
N ALA A 71 -0.17 12.81 -7.22
CA ALA A 71 0.88 12.49 -6.26
C ALA A 71 1.36 13.75 -5.52
N GLN A 72 1.53 14.87 -6.22
CA GLN A 72 1.91 16.13 -5.62
C GLN A 72 0.82 16.65 -4.66
N ALA A 73 -0.46 16.56 -5.04
CA ALA A 73 -1.56 16.97 -4.17
C ALA A 73 -1.60 16.15 -2.87
N VAL A 74 -1.38 14.83 -2.94
CA VAL A 74 -1.29 13.97 -1.76
C VAL A 74 -0.07 14.33 -0.92
N ALA A 75 1.11 14.50 -1.54
CA ALA A 75 2.33 14.84 -0.82
C ALA A 75 2.22 16.18 -0.08
N GLN A 76 1.63 17.21 -0.70
CA GLN A 76 1.36 18.50 -0.08
C GLN A 76 0.37 18.40 1.08
N PHE A 77 -0.67 17.59 0.93
CA PHE A 77 -1.62 17.34 2.00
C PHE A 77 -0.94 16.68 3.21
N LEU A 78 -0.16 15.61 2.98
CA LEU A 78 0.58 14.91 4.03
C LEU A 78 1.59 15.84 4.73
N GLN A 79 2.37 16.61 3.95
CA GLN A 79 3.30 17.60 4.49
C GLN A 79 2.59 18.58 5.43
N SER A 80 1.45 19.15 4.99
CA SER A 80 0.68 20.10 5.77
C SER A 80 0.13 19.47 7.06
N GLU A 81 -0.50 18.31 6.95
CA GLU A 81 -1.10 17.63 8.11
C GLU A 81 -0.04 17.21 9.13
N TRP A 82 1.06 16.65 8.69
CA TRP A 82 2.13 16.21 9.59
C TRP A 82 2.80 17.41 10.29
N GLN A 83 3.18 18.46 9.57
CA GLN A 83 3.82 19.63 10.16
C GLN A 83 2.87 20.40 11.11
N ASN A 84 1.57 20.43 10.83
CA ASN A 84 0.59 21.09 11.69
C ASN A 84 0.34 20.31 13.00
N ASN A 85 0.47 18.98 12.97
CA ASN A 85 0.14 18.13 14.12
C ASN A 85 1.36 17.65 14.90
N LEU A 86 2.54 17.60 14.30
CA LEU A 86 3.78 17.04 14.91
C LEU A 86 4.81 18.16 15.11
N PRO A 87 4.84 18.81 16.29
CA PRO A 87 5.75 19.92 16.56
C PRO A 87 7.22 19.54 16.36
N GLY A 88 7.97 20.40 15.68
CA GLY A 88 9.39 20.15 15.38
C GLY A 88 9.64 19.26 14.17
N LEU A 89 8.59 18.80 13.47
CA LEU A 89 8.73 18.11 12.20
C LEU A 89 8.82 19.10 11.03
N THR A 90 9.79 18.89 10.15
CA THR A 90 9.89 19.56 8.85
C THR A 90 9.87 18.51 7.75
N ILE A 91 9.03 18.70 6.74
CA ILE A 91 8.96 17.86 5.55
C ILE A 91 9.33 18.69 4.33
N GLU A 92 10.32 18.23 3.57
CA GLU A 92 10.68 18.79 2.28
C GLU A 92 10.14 17.89 1.16
N LEU A 93 9.49 18.49 0.15
CA LEU A 93 8.96 17.71 -0.97
C LEU A 93 10.02 17.54 -2.06
N GLN A 94 10.25 16.31 -2.47
CA GLN A 94 11.09 15.97 -3.62
C GLN A 94 10.21 15.36 -4.72
N VAL A 95 9.97 16.15 -5.76
CA VAL A 95 9.14 15.75 -6.90
C VAL A 95 10.02 15.23 -8.02
N LEU A 96 9.82 14.00 -8.44
CA LEU A 96 10.66 13.33 -9.43
C LEU A 96 9.83 12.62 -10.51
N PRO A 97 10.34 12.53 -11.75
CA PRO A 97 9.77 11.61 -12.74
C PRO A 97 9.77 10.17 -12.21
N LYS A 98 8.73 9.40 -12.58
CA LYS A 98 8.51 8.01 -12.11
C LYS A 98 9.79 7.16 -12.11
N LYS A 99 10.55 7.21 -13.22
CA LYS A 99 11.77 6.39 -13.36
C LYS A 99 12.83 6.76 -12.31
N ALA A 100 13.11 8.05 -12.14
CA ALA A 100 14.08 8.52 -11.15
C ALA A 100 13.65 8.17 -9.74
N ARG A 101 12.36 8.41 -9.40
CA ARG A 101 11.80 8.03 -8.10
C ARG A 101 12.00 6.53 -7.80
N LEU A 102 11.70 5.65 -8.75
CA LEU A 102 11.88 4.21 -8.57
C LEU A 102 13.36 3.83 -8.39
N GLU A 103 14.28 4.47 -9.12
CA GLU A 103 15.72 4.24 -8.95
C GLU A 103 16.22 4.63 -7.56
N TYR A 104 15.77 5.77 -7.01
CA TYR A 104 16.07 6.17 -5.63
C TYR A 104 15.49 5.18 -4.61
N MET A 105 14.24 4.77 -4.79
CA MET A 105 13.57 3.81 -3.90
C MET A 105 14.28 2.44 -3.89
N GLN A 106 14.65 1.93 -5.06
CA GLN A 106 15.37 0.65 -5.17
C GLN A 106 16.74 0.67 -4.49
N LYS A 107 17.40 1.83 -4.45
CA LYS A 107 18.68 2.01 -3.78
C LYS A 107 18.55 2.29 -2.28
N GLY A 108 17.33 2.57 -1.78
CA GLY A 108 17.12 3.04 -0.41
C GLY A 108 17.63 4.46 -0.16
N GLU A 109 17.76 5.27 -1.21
CA GLU A 109 18.27 6.65 -1.15
C GLU A 109 17.10 7.65 -0.97
N TYR A 110 16.29 7.48 0.08
CA TYR A 110 15.15 8.33 0.41
C TYR A 110 14.76 8.18 1.89
N ASP A 111 14.12 9.19 2.46
CA ASP A 111 13.57 9.11 3.81
C ASP A 111 12.14 8.54 3.78
N ILE A 112 11.24 9.21 3.06
CA ILE A 112 9.84 8.81 2.89
C ILE A 112 9.50 8.79 1.41
N GLY A 113 8.94 7.69 0.91
CA GLY A 113 8.59 7.52 -0.50
C GLY A 113 7.09 7.31 -0.70
N LEU A 114 6.43 8.23 -1.41
CA LEU A 114 5.06 8.05 -1.88
C LEU A 114 5.07 7.26 -3.19
N THR A 115 4.47 6.06 -3.16
CA THR A 115 4.39 5.18 -4.32
C THR A 115 2.99 4.57 -4.46
N ARG A 116 2.76 3.89 -5.57
CA ARG A 116 1.51 3.17 -5.85
C ARG A 116 1.83 1.75 -6.25
N TRP A 117 0.96 0.85 -5.85
CA TRP A 117 0.98 -0.54 -6.30
C TRP A 117 -0.40 -0.92 -6.84
N GLY A 118 -0.44 -1.79 -7.80
CA GLY A 118 -1.66 -2.41 -8.29
C GLY A 118 -1.43 -3.92 -8.37
N PRO A 119 -2.38 -4.73 -7.89
CA PRO A 119 -2.26 -6.19 -7.91
C PRO A 119 -2.06 -6.73 -9.32
N ASP A 120 -1.12 -7.67 -9.50
CA ASP A 120 -0.85 -8.31 -10.79
C ASP A 120 -1.77 -9.51 -11.04
N TYR A 121 -2.27 -10.15 -9.97
CA TYR A 121 -3.17 -11.31 -10.01
C TYR A 121 -4.09 -11.34 -8.77
N ALA A 122 -5.19 -12.09 -8.87
CA ALA A 122 -6.24 -12.13 -7.86
C ALA A 122 -5.89 -13.05 -6.67
N ASP A 123 -4.88 -12.69 -5.90
CA ASP A 123 -4.45 -13.37 -4.68
C ASP A 123 -3.71 -12.38 -3.77
N PRO A 124 -3.90 -12.39 -2.43
CA PRO A 124 -3.19 -11.50 -1.50
C PRO A 124 -1.67 -11.57 -1.61
N MET A 125 -1.14 -12.66 -2.10
CA MET A 125 0.30 -12.85 -2.31
C MET A 125 0.91 -11.79 -3.22
N THR A 126 0.15 -11.24 -4.19
CA THR A 126 0.66 -10.21 -5.12
C THR A 126 1.07 -8.92 -4.40
N ASP A 127 0.44 -8.62 -3.25
CA ASP A 127 0.75 -7.47 -2.42
C ASP A 127 1.77 -7.80 -1.33
N LEU A 128 1.78 -9.04 -0.84
CA LEU A 128 2.57 -9.43 0.33
C LEU A 128 3.95 -9.99 -0.04
N ASP A 129 4.12 -10.68 -1.17
CA ASP A 129 5.42 -11.25 -1.53
C ASP A 129 6.47 -10.23 -1.99
N MET A 130 6.04 -9.00 -2.25
CA MET A 130 6.96 -7.92 -2.61
C MET A 130 7.89 -7.50 -1.47
N TRP A 131 7.55 -7.81 -0.23
CA TRP A 131 8.27 -7.38 0.98
C TRP A 131 9.28 -8.39 1.51
N ILE A 132 9.47 -9.54 0.85
CA ILE A 132 10.50 -10.51 1.26
C ILE A 132 11.90 -9.90 1.13
N THR A 133 12.79 -10.36 1.99
CA THR A 133 14.20 -9.93 2.01
C THR A 133 14.84 -10.04 0.62
N GLY A 134 15.41 -8.94 0.15
CA GLY A 134 16.11 -8.87 -1.14
C GLY A 134 15.22 -8.79 -2.38
N SER A 135 13.89 -8.68 -2.24
CA SER A 135 13.00 -8.42 -3.38
C SER A 135 13.29 -7.04 -3.98
N SER A 136 13.31 -6.94 -5.30
CA SER A 136 13.52 -5.67 -6.02
C SER A 136 12.39 -4.66 -5.84
N THR A 137 11.23 -5.11 -5.35
CA THR A 137 10.06 -4.29 -5.03
C THR A 137 9.95 -3.93 -3.55
N ASN A 138 10.82 -4.49 -2.72
CA ASN A 138 10.92 -4.17 -1.30
C ASN A 138 11.73 -2.87 -1.10
N TYR A 139 11.07 -1.74 -1.37
CA TYR A 139 11.73 -0.43 -1.32
C TYR A 139 12.12 0.00 0.10
N SER A 140 11.42 -0.49 1.12
CA SER A 140 11.75 -0.22 2.53
C SER A 140 12.98 -0.97 3.03
N GLN A 141 13.51 -1.94 2.24
CA GLN A 141 14.57 -2.85 2.65
C GLN A 141 14.23 -3.64 3.93
N PHE A 142 12.95 -3.86 4.15
CA PHE A 142 12.44 -4.68 5.24
C PHE A 142 13.05 -6.08 5.17
N SER A 143 13.40 -6.64 6.33
CA SER A 143 13.98 -7.97 6.43
C SER A 143 13.52 -8.64 7.73
N ASP A 144 12.75 -9.70 7.58
CA ASP A 144 12.22 -10.48 8.68
C ASP A 144 12.18 -11.95 8.26
N ALA A 145 12.90 -12.82 8.99
CA ALA A 145 13.06 -14.21 8.62
C ALA A 145 11.76 -15.02 8.77
N ASP A 146 10.91 -14.68 9.74
CA ASP A 146 9.63 -15.35 9.96
C ASP A 146 8.62 -14.94 8.87
N TYR A 147 8.64 -13.66 8.48
CA TYR A 147 7.87 -13.18 7.33
C TYR A 147 8.27 -13.91 6.05
N ASP A 148 9.56 -13.96 5.74
CA ASP A 148 10.10 -14.63 4.56
C ASP A 148 9.72 -16.11 4.52
N ALA A 149 9.87 -16.82 5.66
CA ALA A 149 9.51 -18.23 5.78
C ALA A 149 8.00 -18.47 5.57
N THR A 150 7.16 -17.58 6.13
CA THR A 150 5.70 -17.65 5.99
C THR A 150 5.29 -17.46 4.54
N ILE A 151 5.81 -16.43 3.86
CA ILE A 151 5.55 -16.18 2.43
C ILE A 151 6.00 -17.38 1.58
N GLN A 152 7.19 -17.95 1.84
CA GLN A 152 7.67 -19.12 1.09
C GLN A 152 6.78 -20.35 1.32
N SER A 153 6.34 -20.60 2.56
CA SER A 153 5.43 -21.69 2.87
C SER A 153 4.06 -21.51 2.20
N ALA A 154 3.54 -20.28 2.17
CA ALA A 154 2.29 -19.93 1.50
C ALA A 154 2.36 -20.01 -0.03
N LYS A 155 3.55 -19.91 -0.62
CA LYS A 155 3.79 -20.04 -2.08
C LYS A 155 4.01 -21.48 -2.53
N LYS A 156 4.79 -22.27 -1.78
CA LYS A 156 5.35 -23.55 -2.24
C LYS A 156 5.41 -24.64 -1.15
N GLY A 157 5.12 -24.29 0.11
CA GLY A 157 5.21 -25.19 1.24
C GLY A 157 3.84 -25.72 1.69
N ASP A 158 3.78 -26.12 2.93
CA ASP A 158 2.59 -26.77 3.51
C ASP A 158 1.35 -25.85 3.52
N LEU A 159 1.53 -24.56 3.73
CA LEU A 159 0.42 -23.59 3.70
C LEU A 159 -0.22 -23.46 2.31
N ALA A 160 0.51 -23.74 1.23
CA ALA A 160 -0.04 -23.69 -0.13
C ALA A 160 -1.12 -24.74 -0.40
N LEU A 161 -1.22 -25.76 0.46
CA LEU A 161 -2.17 -26.88 0.33
C LEU A 161 -3.41 -26.71 1.23
N ASP A 162 -3.41 -25.73 2.12
CA ASP A 162 -4.51 -25.44 3.04
C ASP A 162 -4.88 -23.95 2.93
N GLN A 163 -5.99 -23.65 2.25
CA GLN A 163 -6.39 -22.28 1.96
C GLN A 163 -6.72 -21.48 3.22
N ASP A 164 -7.40 -22.07 4.18
CA ASP A 164 -7.79 -21.36 5.42
C ASP A 164 -6.53 -21.02 6.25
N ALA A 165 -5.62 -21.97 6.45
CA ALA A 165 -4.36 -21.75 7.15
C ALA A 165 -3.44 -20.76 6.37
N ARG A 166 -3.44 -20.85 5.04
CA ARG A 166 -2.70 -19.91 4.19
C ARG A 166 -3.19 -18.48 4.36
N TRP A 167 -4.49 -18.28 4.37
CA TRP A 167 -5.07 -16.95 4.54
C TRP A 167 -4.80 -16.37 5.92
N GLU A 168 -4.96 -17.16 6.97
CA GLU A 168 -4.60 -16.74 8.34
C GLU A 168 -3.13 -16.29 8.42
N ALA A 169 -2.23 -17.05 7.80
CA ALA A 169 -0.81 -16.71 7.75
C ALA A 169 -0.55 -15.41 6.97
N LEU A 170 -1.23 -15.19 5.83
CA LEU A 170 -1.10 -13.96 5.04
C LEU A 170 -1.69 -12.74 5.76
N VAL A 171 -2.76 -12.89 6.54
CA VAL A 171 -3.26 -11.85 7.45
C VAL A 171 -2.18 -11.49 8.48
N GLY A 172 -1.51 -12.50 9.06
CA GLY A 172 -0.38 -12.28 9.96
C GLY A 172 0.78 -11.53 9.29
N CYS A 173 1.06 -11.80 8.01
CA CYS A 173 2.07 -11.06 7.25
C CYS A 173 1.69 -9.57 7.07
N GLU A 174 0.45 -9.28 6.70
CA GLU A 174 -0.02 -7.89 6.58
C GLU A 174 0.08 -7.15 7.92
N LYS A 175 -0.31 -7.82 9.02
CA LYS A 175 -0.18 -7.28 10.36
C LYS A 175 1.28 -6.99 10.74
N THR A 176 2.21 -7.86 10.38
CA THR A 176 3.65 -7.63 10.61
C THR A 176 4.13 -6.37 9.90
N LEU A 177 3.71 -6.13 8.66
CA LEU A 177 4.05 -4.90 7.93
C LEU A 177 3.52 -3.65 8.62
N ALA A 178 2.31 -3.72 9.19
CA ALA A 178 1.71 -2.64 9.96
C ALA A 178 2.46 -2.38 11.27
N ASP A 179 2.66 -3.42 12.08
CA ASP A 179 3.27 -3.32 13.40
C ASP A 179 4.74 -2.86 13.33
N GLN A 180 5.45 -3.21 12.26
CA GLN A 180 6.83 -2.77 12.02
C GLN A 180 6.94 -1.49 11.21
N CYS A 181 5.81 -0.83 10.93
CA CYS A 181 5.77 0.44 10.20
C CYS A 181 6.49 0.40 8.84
N VAL A 182 6.40 -0.74 8.12
CA VAL A 182 7.10 -0.95 6.84
C VAL A 182 6.48 -0.10 5.73
N LEU A 183 5.16 0.08 5.78
CA LEU A 183 4.39 0.91 4.86
C LEU A 183 3.19 1.55 5.57
N PHE A 184 2.59 2.54 4.92
CA PHE A 184 1.37 3.21 5.37
C PHE A 184 0.40 3.31 4.20
N PRO A 185 -0.71 2.55 4.19
CA PRO A 185 -1.77 2.71 3.22
C PRO A 185 -2.40 4.10 3.36
N ILE A 186 -2.65 4.77 2.24
CA ILE A 186 -3.21 6.12 2.25
C ILE A 186 -4.56 6.14 1.56
N TYR A 187 -4.64 5.61 0.32
CA TYR A 187 -5.88 5.56 -0.43
C TYR A 187 -5.84 4.52 -1.54
N GLY A 188 -7.01 3.97 -1.87
CA GLY A 188 -7.25 3.20 -3.07
C GLY A 188 -7.65 4.14 -4.21
N GLN A 189 -6.88 4.11 -5.30
CA GLN A 189 -7.15 4.95 -6.47
C GLN A 189 -8.34 4.40 -7.25
N SER A 190 -9.32 5.26 -7.52
CA SER A 190 -10.42 4.95 -8.44
C SER A 190 -10.13 5.45 -9.84
N VAL A 191 -10.72 4.77 -10.82
CA VAL A 191 -10.66 5.15 -12.22
C VAL A 191 -12.07 5.35 -12.74
N ALA A 192 -12.35 6.54 -13.26
CA ALA A 192 -13.62 6.81 -13.94
C ALA A 192 -13.57 6.26 -15.37
N VAL A 193 -14.52 5.40 -15.71
CA VAL A 193 -14.65 4.83 -17.06
C VAL A 193 -15.92 5.35 -17.72
N MET A 194 -15.77 5.97 -18.87
CA MET A 194 -16.89 6.39 -19.71
C MET A 194 -16.98 5.49 -20.94
N THR A 195 -18.12 4.83 -21.11
CA THR A 195 -18.37 3.97 -22.28
C THR A 195 -19.49 4.60 -23.10
N ASN A 196 -19.32 4.62 -24.43
CA ASN A 196 -20.38 5.03 -25.32
C ASN A 196 -21.58 4.07 -25.15
N PRO A 197 -22.83 4.58 -24.99
CA PRO A 197 -24.02 3.74 -24.81
C PRO A 197 -24.26 2.72 -25.95
N ASP A 198 -23.75 2.98 -27.15
CA ASP A 198 -23.82 2.09 -28.29
C ASP A 198 -22.80 0.94 -28.26
N VAL A 199 -21.90 0.93 -27.29
CA VAL A 199 -20.87 -0.12 -27.12
C VAL A 199 -21.30 -1.09 -26.04
N SER A 200 -21.22 -2.39 -26.31
CA SER A 200 -21.49 -3.48 -25.37
C SER A 200 -20.41 -4.57 -25.44
N GLY A 201 -20.38 -5.48 -24.46
CA GLY A 201 -19.44 -6.59 -24.44
C GLY A 201 -18.05 -6.27 -23.87
N ILE A 202 -17.88 -5.11 -23.22
CA ILE A 202 -16.65 -4.81 -22.48
C ILE A 202 -16.72 -5.54 -21.12
N GLN A 203 -15.69 -6.29 -20.79
CA GLN A 203 -15.54 -6.92 -19.49
C GLN A 203 -14.46 -6.18 -18.68
N TYR A 204 -14.77 -5.90 -17.43
CA TYR A 204 -13.89 -5.23 -16.48
C TYR A 204 -13.34 -6.23 -15.48
N TYR A 205 -12.08 -6.07 -15.12
CA TYR A 205 -11.37 -6.90 -14.16
C TYR A 205 -10.74 -6.01 -13.08
N SER A 206 -10.66 -6.55 -11.86
CA SER A 206 -10.05 -5.86 -10.71
C SER A 206 -8.52 -5.90 -10.72
N VAL A 207 -7.92 -6.81 -11.50
CA VAL A 207 -6.47 -7.03 -11.56
C VAL A 207 -5.97 -7.13 -13.01
N GLY A 208 -4.72 -6.83 -13.21
CA GLY A 208 -4.07 -6.92 -14.51
C GLY A 208 -4.59 -5.88 -15.50
N LEU A 209 -5.08 -6.34 -16.65
CA LEU A 209 -5.74 -5.45 -17.61
C LEU A 209 -7.12 -5.07 -17.08
N PRO A 210 -7.40 -3.77 -16.87
CA PRO A 210 -8.66 -3.33 -16.24
C PRO A 210 -9.91 -3.65 -17.05
N TYR A 211 -9.75 -3.94 -18.36
CA TYR A 211 -10.85 -4.34 -19.24
C TYR A 211 -10.34 -5.19 -20.40
N LEU A 212 -11.20 -6.05 -20.92
CA LEU A 212 -10.99 -6.80 -22.14
C LEU A 212 -12.16 -6.59 -23.10
N PHE A 213 -11.83 -6.50 -24.39
CA PHE A 213 -12.81 -6.51 -25.49
C PHE A 213 -12.96 -7.93 -25.99
N ILE A 214 -13.97 -8.67 -25.49
CA ILE A 214 -14.17 -10.07 -25.90
C ILE A 214 -15.13 -10.16 -27.09
N ASN A 215 -16.25 -9.47 -27.05
CA ASN A 215 -17.23 -9.38 -28.13
C ASN A 215 -17.83 -7.97 -28.10
N VAL A 216 -17.08 -6.99 -28.61
CA VAL A 216 -17.55 -5.61 -28.61
C VAL A 216 -18.38 -5.36 -29.85
N ASP A 217 -19.67 -5.12 -29.68
CA ASP A 217 -20.59 -4.74 -30.71
C ASP A 217 -20.91 -3.25 -30.60
N LYS A 218 -20.97 -2.60 -31.77
CA LYS A 218 -21.52 -1.26 -31.91
C LYS A 218 -22.90 -1.37 -32.47
N LYS A 219 -23.90 -0.90 -31.75
CA LYS A 219 -25.30 -0.80 -32.23
C LYS A 219 -25.46 0.27 -33.27
#